data_545f5610f17e0d9ab4c3daac13907c31
#
_entry.id   545f5610f17e0d9ab4c3daac13907c31
#
_cell.length_a   1.000
_cell.length_b   1.000
_cell.length_c   1.000
_cell.angle_alpha   90.00
_cell.angle_beta   90.00
_cell.angle_gamma   90.00
#
_symmetry.space_group_name_H-M   'P 1'
#
loop_
_entity.id
_entity.type
_entity.pdbx_description
1 polymer ?
#
loop_
_entity_poly.entity_id
_entity_poly.type
_entity_poly.pdbx_seq_one_letter_code
_entity_poly.pdbx_strand_id
1 'polypeptide(L)'
;MTGVLPIAKYSDGSELNMFMEYNMATKIRFSEYFGFSDKEVDILYRRYLENTKNPQITRDSLREWYDGYHTASGERLYNPRSVVCALSDNQLANYWMSSGKYDSIFHYMKYNVDQIQNDLTLMFAGERIPSGIQEYAATAQELKTKEEIYSAMVVYGLLTYEDRKSV
;
A
#
# COMPACT_ATOMS: atom_id res chain seq x y z
N MET A 1 -12.63 -10.00 -10.88
CA MET A 1 -12.69 -10.27 -9.43
C MET A 1 -11.64 -9.39 -8.78
N THR A 2 -11.99 -8.63 -7.75
CA THR A 2 -11.07 -7.74 -7.03
C THR A 2 -11.07 -8.10 -5.55
N GLY A 3 -9.96 -7.90 -4.87
CA GLY A 3 -9.83 -8.17 -3.44
C GLY A 3 -8.62 -7.45 -2.87
N VAL A 4 -8.57 -7.31 -1.55
CA VAL A 4 -7.44 -6.70 -0.82
C VAL A 4 -6.22 -7.62 -0.82
N LEU A 5 -6.47 -8.92 -0.83
CA LEU A 5 -5.42 -9.94 -0.88
C LEU A 5 -5.52 -10.74 -2.18
N PRO A 6 -4.41 -11.28 -2.67
CA PRO A 6 -4.42 -12.26 -3.74
C PRO A 6 -5.42 -13.36 -3.37
N ILE A 7 -6.20 -13.83 -4.33
CA ILE A 7 -7.01 -15.03 -4.12
C ILE A 7 -6.02 -16.15 -3.85
N ALA A 8 -6.00 -16.58 -2.61
CA ALA A 8 -5.02 -17.53 -2.15
C ALA A 8 -5.03 -18.77 -3.03
N LYS A 9 -3.87 -19.20 -3.44
CA LYS A 9 -3.62 -20.52 -3.99
C LYS A 9 -3.76 -21.59 -2.88
N TYR A 10 -4.86 -21.50 -2.09
CA TYR A 10 -5.11 -22.37 -0.95
C TYR A 10 -5.65 -23.74 -1.33
N SER A 11 -6.03 -23.92 -2.59
CA SER A 11 -6.36 -25.24 -3.08
C SER A 11 -5.14 -25.86 -3.72
N ASP A 12 -4.92 -27.11 -3.45
CA ASP A 12 -3.87 -27.93 -4.05
C ASP A 12 -3.79 -27.73 -5.56
N GLY A 13 -3.03 -26.78 -5.92
CA GLY A 13 -2.21 -26.67 -7.10
C GLY A 13 -2.84 -26.29 -8.38
N SER A 14 -3.85 -26.76 -8.97
CA SER A 14 -3.98 -26.59 -10.43
C SER A 14 -5.20 -25.83 -10.95
N GLU A 15 -6.18 -25.59 -10.14
CA GLU A 15 -7.46 -25.08 -10.65
C GLU A 15 -7.51 -23.58 -10.96
N LEU A 16 -6.56 -22.79 -10.46
CA LEU A 16 -6.54 -21.33 -10.62
C LEU A 16 -5.38 -20.79 -11.50
N ASN A 17 -4.67 -21.63 -12.21
CA ASN A 17 -3.54 -21.23 -13.07
C ASN A 17 -3.93 -20.33 -14.26
N MET A 18 -5.21 -20.19 -14.57
CA MET A 18 -5.69 -19.33 -15.65
C MET A 18 -5.93 -17.87 -15.21
N PHE A 19 -5.86 -17.56 -13.93
CA PHE A 19 -6.00 -16.19 -13.45
C PHE A 19 -4.66 -15.48 -13.37
N MET A 20 -4.55 -14.36 -14.06
CA MET A 20 -3.41 -13.45 -13.95
C MET A 20 -3.69 -12.44 -12.84
N GLU A 21 -2.79 -12.36 -11.88
CA GLU A 21 -2.85 -11.37 -10.81
C GLU A 21 -2.26 -10.05 -11.29
N TYR A 22 -2.93 -8.96 -10.95
CA TYR A 22 -2.46 -7.59 -11.13
C TYR A 22 -2.42 -6.91 -9.78
N ASN A 23 -1.28 -6.34 -9.44
CA ASN A 23 -1.09 -5.53 -8.24
C ASN A 23 -0.41 -4.21 -8.57
N MET A 24 -0.46 -3.27 -7.67
CA MET A 24 0.06 -1.92 -7.85
C MET A 24 1.60 -1.91 -8.03
N ALA A 25 2.30 -2.77 -7.29
CA ALA A 25 3.75 -2.68 -7.13
C ALA A 25 4.54 -3.31 -8.28
N THR A 26 4.03 -4.39 -8.91
CA THR A 26 4.83 -5.21 -9.85
C THR A 26 4.29 -5.21 -11.28
N LYS A 27 3.05 -4.82 -11.50
CA LYS A 27 2.40 -4.85 -12.84
C LYS A 27 2.01 -3.45 -13.28
N ILE A 28 2.57 -2.98 -14.40
CA ILE A 28 2.24 -1.67 -14.99
C ILE A 28 0.76 -1.61 -15.39
N ARG A 29 0.26 -2.70 -16.02
CA ARG A 29 -1.13 -2.76 -16.46
C ARG A 29 -2.08 -2.66 -15.27
N PHE A 30 -2.97 -1.69 -15.28
CA PHE A 30 -3.96 -1.39 -14.25
C PHE A 30 -3.39 -0.80 -12.94
N SER A 31 -2.10 -0.51 -12.85
CA SER A 31 -1.51 0.03 -11.61
C SER A 31 -2.16 1.35 -11.18
N GLU A 32 -2.61 2.17 -12.12
CA GLU A 32 -3.29 3.44 -11.90
C GLU A 32 -4.65 3.35 -11.17
N TYR A 33 -5.27 2.17 -11.17
CA TYR A 33 -6.60 1.98 -10.56
C TYR A 33 -6.56 1.55 -9.09
N PHE A 34 -5.38 1.43 -8.51
CA PHE A 34 -5.24 1.00 -7.10
C PHE A 34 -5.29 2.15 -6.08
N GLY A 35 -5.35 3.39 -6.54
CA GLY A 35 -5.40 4.57 -5.69
C GLY A 35 -5.94 5.79 -6.43
N PHE A 36 -5.95 6.93 -5.77
CA PHE A 36 -6.26 8.20 -6.43
C PHE A 36 -4.98 8.87 -6.93
N SER A 37 -5.04 9.34 -8.18
CA SER A 37 -4.03 10.23 -8.74
C SER A 37 -4.13 11.64 -8.15
N ASP A 38 -3.08 12.45 -8.31
CA ASP A 38 -3.06 13.87 -7.92
C ASP A 38 -4.27 14.64 -8.51
N LYS A 39 -4.60 14.38 -9.79
CA LYS A 39 -5.72 15.03 -10.48
C LYS A 39 -7.08 14.68 -9.86
N GLU A 40 -7.26 13.43 -9.47
CA GLU A 40 -8.50 13.00 -8.81
C GLU A 40 -8.64 13.60 -7.42
N VAL A 41 -7.53 13.67 -6.66
CA VAL A 41 -7.51 14.34 -5.36
C VAL A 41 -7.79 15.83 -5.49
N ASP A 42 -7.30 16.51 -6.54
CA ASP A 42 -7.62 17.90 -6.83
C ASP A 42 -9.12 18.13 -7.08
N ILE A 43 -9.78 17.17 -7.74
CA ILE A 43 -11.24 17.24 -7.97
C ILE A 43 -11.99 17.07 -6.65
N LEU A 44 -11.59 16.09 -5.83
CA LEU A 44 -12.20 15.83 -4.53
C LEU A 44 -11.99 17.01 -3.58
N TYR A 45 -10.80 17.59 -3.57
CA TYR A 45 -10.47 18.75 -2.73
C TYR A 45 -11.30 19.99 -3.11
N ARG A 46 -11.49 20.27 -4.41
CA ARG A 46 -12.39 21.35 -4.84
C ARG A 46 -13.82 21.15 -4.33
N ARG A 47 -14.36 19.95 -4.47
CA ARG A 47 -15.70 19.62 -3.95
C ARG A 47 -15.79 19.79 -2.43
N TYR A 48 -14.74 19.42 -1.72
CA TYR A 48 -14.63 19.63 -0.28
C TYR A 48 -14.72 21.11 0.07
N LEU A 49 -13.97 21.98 -0.61
CA LEU A 49 -14.01 23.44 -0.38
C LEU A 49 -15.39 24.05 -0.67
N GLU A 50 -16.07 23.56 -1.70
CA GLU A 50 -17.42 24.02 -2.07
C GLU A 50 -18.49 23.64 -1.05
N ASN A 51 -18.33 22.50 -0.38
CA ASN A 51 -19.36 21.93 0.51
C ASN A 51 -19.06 22.11 2.00
N THR A 52 -17.86 22.57 2.38
CA THR A 52 -17.43 22.68 3.78
C THR A 52 -17.37 24.15 4.20
N LYS A 53 -18.18 24.53 5.19
CA LYS A 53 -18.25 25.94 5.68
C LYS A 53 -16.95 26.45 6.30
N ASN A 54 -16.17 25.56 6.92
CA ASN A 54 -14.93 25.90 7.61
C ASN A 54 -13.87 24.81 7.35
N PRO A 55 -13.25 24.79 6.16
CA PRO A 55 -12.28 23.77 5.80
C PRO A 55 -11.01 23.86 6.66
N GLN A 56 -10.64 22.74 7.31
CA GLN A 56 -9.46 22.62 8.14
C GLN A 56 -8.29 21.94 7.41
N ILE A 57 -8.55 21.32 6.27
CA ILE A 57 -7.57 20.53 5.52
C ILE A 57 -7.08 21.36 4.34
N THR A 58 -5.76 21.39 4.14
CA THR A 58 -5.13 21.96 2.95
C THR A 58 -4.80 20.87 1.93
N ARG A 59 -4.62 21.26 0.67
CA ARG A 59 -4.22 20.31 -0.38
C ARG A 59 -2.84 19.71 -0.11
N ASP A 60 -1.93 20.53 0.43
CA ASP A 60 -0.57 20.09 0.78
C ASP A 60 -0.59 19.11 1.95
N SER A 61 -1.44 19.32 2.95
CA SER A 61 -1.57 18.36 4.04
C SER A 61 -2.13 17.02 3.61
N LEU A 62 -3.03 16.96 2.61
CA LEU A 62 -3.46 15.69 2.01
C LEU A 62 -2.29 14.97 1.34
N ARG A 63 -1.41 15.70 0.66
CA ARG A 63 -0.21 15.14 0.05
C ARG A 63 0.75 14.59 1.10
N GLU A 64 1.05 15.37 2.11
CA GLU A 64 1.95 14.98 3.19
C GLU A 64 1.47 13.72 3.95
N TRP A 65 0.17 13.60 4.16
CA TRP A 65 -0.39 12.53 4.97
C TRP A 65 -0.74 11.25 4.18
N TYR A 66 -1.16 11.37 2.92
CA TYR A 66 -1.80 10.26 2.21
C TYR A 66 -1.19 9.92 0.85
N ASP A 67 -0.22 10.71 0.37
CA ASP A 67 0.54 10.42 -0.84
C ASP A 67 1.78 9.61 -0.49
N GLY A 68 1.86 8.37 -0.92
CA GLY A 68 3.03 7.55 -0.57
C GLY A 68 3.13 6.25 -1.32
N TYR A 69 2.11 5.83 -2.03
CA TYR A 69 2.19 4.62 -2.82
C TYR A 69 2.86 4.89 -4.18
N HIS A 70 3.83 4.05 -4.53
CA HIS A 70 4.46 4.05 -5.85
C HIS A 70 3.91 2.89 -6.66
N THR A 71 3.49 3.19 -7.89
CA THR A 71 3.05 2.18 -8.85
C THR A 71 4.24 1.59 -9.60
N ALA A 72 4.03 0.43 -10.25
CA ALA A 72 5.02 -0.16 -11.13
C ALA A 72 5.39 0.74 -12.34
N SER A 73 4.57 1.74 -12.69
CA SER A 73 4.84 2.77 -13.69
C SER A 73 5.64 3.97 -13.15
N GLY A 74 5.90 4.01 -11.84
CA GLY A 74 6.59 5.11 -11.17
C GLY A 74 5.67 6.27 -10.77
N GLU A 75 4.37 6.18 -11.00
CA GLU A 75 3.40 7.19 -10.57
C GLU A 75 3.13 7.06 -9.07
N ARG A 76 2.74 8.18 -8.46
CA ARG A 76 2.36 8.25 -7.04
C ARG A 76 0.85 8.23 -6.92
N LEU A 77 0.36 7.44 -5.97
CA LEU A 77 -1.06 7.31 -5.68
C LEU A 77 -1.34 7.57 -4.20
N TYR A 78 -2.48 8.18 -3.96
CA TYR A 78 -3.03 8.39 -2.63
C TYR A 78 -3.89 7.20 -2.19
N ASN A 79 -3.91 6.92 -0.90
CA ASN A 79 -4.85 5.97 -0.33
C ASN A 79 -6.29 6.51 -0.42
N PRO A 80 -7.20 5.89 -1.21
CA PRO A 80 -8.54 6.43 -1.46
C PRO A 80 -9.37 6.58 -0.18
N ARG A 81 -9.34 5.56 0.69
CA ARG A 81 -10.08 5.56 1.95
C ARG A 81 -9.64 6.73 2.84
N SER A 82 -8.34 6.90 3.01
CA SER A 82 -7.80 7.95 3.87
C SER A 82 -8.16 9.33 3.37
N VAL A 83 -8.04 9.58 2.07
CA VAL A 83 -8.43 10.86 1.46
C VAL A 83 -9.92 11.13 1.66
N VAL A 84 -10.79 10.17 1.36
CA VAL A 84 -12.24 10.35 1.48
C VAL A 84 -12.66 10.58 2.93
N CYS A 85 -12.15 9.77 3.87
CA CYS A 85 -12.45 9.94 5.28
C CYS A 85 -11.98 11.29 5.81
N ALA A 86 -10.74 11.70 5.50
CA ALA A 86 -10.21 12.99 5.93
C ALA A 86 -11.09 14.16 5.47
N LEU A 87 -11.44 14.18 4.18
CA LEU A 87 -12.27 15.23 3.62
C LEU A 87 -13.70 15.22 4.19
N SER A 88 -14.26 14.04 4.45
CA SER A 88 -15.60 13.88 5.05
C SER A 88 -15.64 14.32 6.51
N ASP A 89 -14.61 13.95 7.27
CA ASP A 89 -14.51 14.28 8.71
C ASP A 89 -13.93 15.67 8.95
N ASN A 90 -13.45 16.35 7.88
CA ASN A 90 -12.74 17.62 7.96
C ASN A 90 -11.55 17.57 8.93
N GLN A 91 -10.85 16.43 9.00
CA GLN A 91 -9.74 16.16 9.91
C GLN A 91 -8.73 15.20 9.29
N LEU A 92 -7.43 15.45 9.54
CA LEU A 92 -6.35 14.52 9.20
C LEU A 92 -6.20 13.47 10.31
N ALA A 93 -6.16 12.18 9.95
CA ALA A 93 -5.96 11.08 10.88
C ALA A 93 -5.46 9.81 10.16
N ASN A 94 -5.04 8.80 10.92
CA ASN A 94 -4.57 7.52 10.40
C ASN A 94 -5.75 6.59 10.04
N TYR A 95 -6.51 6.93 9.01
CA TYR A 95 -7.69 6.16 8.59
C TYR A 95 -7.36 4.78 8.01
N TRP A 96 -6.15 4.56 7.52
CA TRP A 96 -5.72 3.29 6.94
C TRP A 96 -5.51 2.19 8.00
N MET A 97 -5.14 2.54 9.23
CA MET A 97 -4.90 1.57 10.31
C MET A 97 -6.15 0.78 10.71
N SER A 98 -7.34 1.35 10.54
CA SER A 98 -8.60 0.71 10.89
C SER A 98 -9.19 -0.19 9.81
N SER A 99 -8.57 -0.27 8.63
CA SER A 99 -9.16 -0.92 7.45
C SER A 99 -8.58 -2.30 7.11
N GLY A 100 -7.52 -2.74 7.76
CA GLY A 100 -6.78 -3.95 7.39
C GLY A 100 -6.75 -5.03 8.48
N LYS A 101 -6.69 -6.29 8.06
CA LYS A 101 -6.35 -7.42 8.93
C LYS A 101 -4.84 -7.50 9.07
N TYR A 102 -4.27 -6.59 9.87
CA TYR A 102 -2.82 -6.54 10.09
C TYR A 102 -2.32 -7.57 11.09
N ASP A 103 -3.23 -8.26 11.79
CA ASP A 103 -2.89 -9.22 12.86
C ASP A 103 -1.91 -10.29 12.39
N SER A 104 -2.08 -10.79 11.18
CA SER A 104 -1.17 -11.79 10.60
C SER A 104 0.25 -11.24 10.40
N ILE A 105 0.37 -10.02 9.88
CA ILE A 105 1.68 -9.37 9.69
C ILE A 105 2.33 -9.07 11.04
N PHE A 106 1.58 -8.52 12.00
CA PHE A 106 2.09 -8.29 13.36
C PHE A 106 2.57 -9.59 14.00
N HIS A 107 1.86 -10.69 13.78
CA HIS A 107 2.28 -12.00 14.27
C HIS A 107 3.64 -12.40 13.68
N TYR A 108 3.81 -12.31 12.37
CA TYR A 108 5.08 -12.64 11.70
C TYR A 108 6.21 -11.68 12.07
N MET A 109 5.93 -10.38 12.16
CA MET A 109 6.91 -9.39 12.61
C MET A 109 7.41 -9.69 14.02
N LYS A 110 6.52 -10.09 14.92
CA LYS A 110 6.87 -10.41 16.32
C LYS A 110 7.89 -11.56 16.42
N TYR A 111 7.81 -12.55 15.54
CA TYR A 111 8.74 -13.69 15.56
C TYR A 111 10.04 -13.43 14.79
N ASN A 112 10.10 -12.42 13.94
CA ASN A 112 11.27 -12.12 13.10
C ASN A 112 11.82 -10.71 13.35
N VAL A 113 11.53 -10.09 14.49
CA VAL A 113 11.92 -8.70 14.82
C VAL A 113 13.42 -8.49 14.65
N ASP A 114 14.24 -9.39 15.17
CA ASP A 114 15.70 -9.25 15.13
C ASP A 114 16.27 -9.19 13.71
N GLN A 115 15.60 -9.83 12.74
CA GLN A 115 16.04 -9.86 11.35
C GLN A 115 15.70 -8.59 10.58
N ILE A 116 14.60 -7.92 10.93
CA ILE A 116 14.05 -6.78 10.17
C ILE A 116 14.16 -5.44 10.89
N GLN A 117 14.45 -5.44 12.19
CA GLN A 117 14.44 -4.21 13.02
C GLN A 117 15.40 -3.14 12.50
N ASN A 118 16.64 -3.54 12.15
CA ASN A 118 17.61 -2.59 11.63
C ASN A 118 17.19 -2.00 10.29
N ASP A 119 16.67 -2.86 9.40
CA ASP A 119 16.22 -2.44 8.07
C ASP A 119 15.01 -1.51 8.18
N LEU A 120 14.04 -1.81 9.06
CA LEU A 120 12.91 -0.91 9.32
C LEU A 120 13.36 0.44 9.89
N THR A 121 14.35 0.44 10.78
CA THR A 121 14.91 1.69 11.31
C THR A 121 15.52 2.55 10.21
N LEU A 122 16.25 1.94 9.30
CA LEU A 122 16.82 2.62 8.12
C LEU A 122 15.72 3.12 7.19
N MET A 123 14.67 2.32 6.94
CA MET A 123 13.52 2.75 6.14
C MET A 123 12.80 3.95 6.78
N PHE A 124 12.61 3.99 8.11
CA PHE A 124 12.07 5.16 8.82
C PHE A 124 12.96 6.39 8.70
N ALA A 125 14.28 6.20 8.58
CA ALA A 125 15.22 7.29 8.31
C ALA A 125 15.23 7.74 6.83
N GLY A 126 14.40 7.12 5.98
CA GLY A 126 14.31 7.44 4.56
C GLY A 126 15.26 6.66 3.65
N GLU A 127 15.97 5.67 4.20
CA GLU A 127 16.85 4.81 3.43
C GLU A 127 16.07 3.75 2.64
N ARG A 128 16.59 3.37 1.48
CA ARG A 128 16.04 2.32 0.62
C ARG A 128 16.75 1.01 0.88
N ILE A 129 16.00 -0.02 1.23
CA ILE A 129 16.53 -1.35 1.47
C ILE A 129 16.31 -2.21 0.22
N PRO A 130 17.37 -2.71 -0.41
CA PRO A 130 17.24 -3.62 -1.55
C PRO A 130 16.54 -4.91 -1.15
N SER A 131 15.46 -5.26 -1.84
CA SER A 131 14.74 -6.52 -1.61
C SER A 131 14.09 -7.00 -2.91
N GLY A 132 14.02 -8.33 -3.07
CA GLY A 132 13.27 -8.96 -4.14
C GLY A 132 11.80 -9.10 -3.74
N ILE A 133 10.87 -8.58 -4.56
CA ILE A 133 9.45 -8.80 -4.32
C ILE A 133 9.06 -10.21 -4.77
N GLN A 134 8.50 -10.97 -3.83
CA GLN A 134 7.94 -12.29 -4.06
C GLN A 134 6.41 -12.17 -4.14
N GLU A 135 5.84 -12.30 -5.34
CA GLU A 135 4.41 -12.09 -5.60
C GLU A 135 3.48 -12.95 -4.73
N TYR A 136 3.98 -14.08 -4.21
CA TYR A 136 3.20 -15.04 -3.44
C TYR A 136 3.38 -14.95 -1.92
N ALA A 137 4.25 -14.09 -1.43
CA ALA A 137 4.56 -14.03 0.00
C ALA A 137 3.35 -13.66 0.88
N ALA A 138 2.46 -12.82 0.38
CA ALA A 138 1.26 -12.40 1.12
C ALA A 138 0.25 -13.54 1.38
N THR A 139 0.38 -14.67 0.68
CA THR A 139 -0.48 -15.85 0.83
C THR A 139 0.23 -17.01 1.53
N ALA A 140 1.50 -16.85 1.90
CA ALA A 140 2.23 -17.88 2.62
C ALA A 140 1.65 -18.04 4.03
N GLN A 141 1.48 -19.29 4.45
CA GLN A 141 1.06 -19.60 5.83
C GLN A 141 2.14 -19.26 6.85
N GLU A 142 3.39 -19.19 6.42
CA GLU A 142 4.54 -18.81 7.23
C GLU A 142 5.49 -17.95 6.40
N LEU A 143 5.88 -16.79 6.94
CA LEU A 143 6.91 -15.92 6.37
C LEU A 143 8.24 -16.23 7.08
N LYS A 144 9.22 -16.74 6.34
CA LYS A 144 10.51 -17.23 6.91
C LYS A 144 11.69 -16.32 6.59
N THR A 145 11.62 -15.57 5.50
CA THR A 145 12.70 -14.71 5.05
C THR A 145 12.33 -13.24 5.14
N LYS A 146 13.33 -12.36 5.17
CA LYS A 146 13.14 -10.89 5.14
C LYS A 146 12.37 -10.47 3.88
N GLU A 147 12.73 -11.04 2.74
CA GLU A 147 12.11 -10.73 1.45
C GLU A 147 10.63 -11.09 1.43
N GLU A 148 10.25 -12.21 2.03
CA GLU A 148 8.84 -12.61 2.17
C GLU A 148 8.08 -11.64 3.07
N ILE A 149 8.67 -11.23 4.19
CA ILE A 149 8.06 -10.26 5.12
C ILE A 149 7.88 -8.91 4.43
N TYR A 150 8.92 -8.39 3.74
CA TYR A 150 8.83 -7.12 3.03
C TYR A 150 7.83 -7.18 1.88
N SER A 151 7.80 -8.29 1.13
CA SER A 151 6.81 -8.51 0.08
C SER A 151 5.38 -8.50 0.62
N ALA A 152 5.14 -9.17 1.75
CA ALA A 152 3.86 -9.12 2.42
C ALA A 152 3.52 -7.69 2.88
N MET A 153 4.48 -6.97 3.48
CA MET A 153 4.27 -5.58 3.90
C MET A 153 3.94 -4.64 2.73
N VAL A 154 4.54 -4.86 1.55
CA VAL A 154 4.20 -4.12 0.33
C VAL A 154 2.79 -4.45 -0.14
N VAL A 155 2.41 -5.73 -0.20
CA VAL A 155 1.06 -6.14 -0.62
C VAL A 155 -0.02 -5.62 0.33
N TYR A 156 0.26 -5.59 1.63
CA TYR A 156 -0.66 -5.02 2.63
C TYR A 156 -0.61 -3.47 2.70
N GLY A 157 0.25 -2.83 1.92
CA GLY A 157 0.35 -1.37 1.87
C GLY A 157 1.04 -0.73 3.08
N LEU A 158 1.86 -1.49 3.82
CA LEU A 158 2.69 -0.97 4.91
C LEU A 158 4.02 -0.41 4.42
N LEU A 159 4.52 -0.93 3.31
CA LEU A 159 5.70 -0.44 2.60
C LEU A 159 5.34 -0.11 1.15
N THR A 160 6.09 0.78 0.55
CA THR A 160 6.08 1.01 -0.89
C THR A 160 7.29 0.37 -1.54
N TYR A 161 7.14 -0.06 -2.79
CA TYR A 161 8.22 -0.66 -3.57
C TYR A 161 8.54 0.25 -4.76
N GLU A 162 9.84 0.45 -5.00
CA GLU A 162 10.34 1.20 -6.14
C GLU A 162 11.29 0.31 -6.96
N ASP A 163 10.93 0.04 -8.22
CA ASP A 163 11.79 -0.73 -9.12
C ASP A 163 12.92 0.15 -9.67
N ARG A 164 14.17 -0.29 -9.51
CA ARG A 164 15.36 0.42 -10.07
C ARG A 164 15.42 0.45 -11.60
N LYS A 165 14.56 -0.27 -12.28
CA LYS A 165 14.56 -0.31 -13.75
C LYS A 165 13.84 0.87 -14.42
N SER A 166 13.30 1.80 -13.64
CA SER A 166 12.61 2.99 -14.12
C SER A 166 13.57 4.20 -14.20
N VAL A 167 14.75 4.01 -14.82
CA VAL A 167 15.66 5.12 -15.20
C VAL A 167 15.86 5.10 -16.70
#